data_31e2167648209a92237af69d08a17664
#
_entry.id   31e2167648209a92237af69d08a17664
#
_cell.length_a   1.000
_cell.length_b   1.000
_cell.length_c   1.000
_cell.angle_alpha   90.00
_cell.angle_beta   90.00
_cell.angle_gamma   90.00
#
_symmetry.space_group_name_H-M   'P 1'
#
loop_
_entity.id
_entity.type
_entity.pdbx_description
1 polymer ?
#
loop_
_entity_poly.entity_id
_entity_poly.type
_entity_poly.pdbx_seq_one_letter_code
_entity_poly.pdbx_strand_id
1 'polypeptide(L)'
;IVDVTVQAIASIWPNASSTPSNGGAQRPIANLNTFLHHILKHSRTTHSTLQLAIFYLFRIRPRVLEQRHDNVYIACGRRMFLAALICAHKFLQDKTYKNSAWSKVSGLSVAEVNHAERVMLQLLDWSLYVKKDTYDKWIMMLQSHLKYAPSKNNTTPSIDSFHHDNNNNNNNNLQTPPLKIPA
;
A
#
# COMPACT_ATOMS: atom_id res chain seq x y z
N ILE A 1 4.20 10.21 0.51
CA ILE A 1 3.16 9.34 -0.09
C ILE A 1 3.59 7.89 -0.16
N VAL A 2 4.82 7.56 -0.59
CA VAL A 2 5.30 6.17 -0.63
C VAL A 2 5.18 5.51 0.75
N ASP A 3 5.62 6.18 1.81
CA ASP A 3 5.54 5.65 3.18
C ASP A 3 4.10 5.32 3.60
N VAL A 4 3.15 6.17 3.24
CA VAL A 4 1.72 5.93 3.48
C VAL A 4 1.22 4.74 2.66
N THR A 5 1.67 4.60 1.42
CA THR A 5 1.33 3.44 0.60
C THR A 5 1.89 2.15 1.21
N VAL A 6 3.13 2.17 1.70
CA VAL A 6 3.73 1.04 2.44
C VAL A 6 2.90 0.70 3.67
N GLN A 7 2.54 1.70 4.48
CA GLN A 7 1.72 1.50 5.68
C GLN A 7 0.33 0.96 5.34
N ALA A 8 -0.31 1.49 4.30
CA ALA A 8 -1.61 1.01 3.83
C ALA A 8 -1.54 -0.48 3.44
N ILE A 9 -0.54 -0.87 2.66
CA ILE A 9 -0.34 -2.26 2.26
C ILE A 9 -0.04 -3.13 3.49
N ALA A 10 0.86 -2.70 4.38
CA ALA A 10 1.21 -3.45 5.58
C ALA A 10 0.02 -3.64 6.54
N SER A 11 -0.91 -2.68 6.59
CA SER A 11 -2.14 -2.78 7.41
C SER A 11 -3.13 -3.84 6.91
N ILE A 12 -3.09 -4.13 5.60
CA ILE A 12 -3.97 -5.13 4.97
C ILE A 12 -3.25 -6.48 4.87
N TRP A 13 -1.94 -6.46 4.57
CA TRP A 13 -1.08 -7.63 4.43
C TRP A 13 0.12 -7.54 5.39
N PRO A 14 -0.03 -7.89 6.67
CA PRO A 14 1.03 -7.72 7.68
C PRO A 14 2.33 -8.46 7.33
N ASN A 15 2.26 -9.53 6.53
CA ASN A 15 3.44 -10.29 6.09
C ASN A 15 4.03 -9.81 4.74
N ALA A 16 3.53 -8.72 4.18
CA ALA A 16 4.02 -8.21 2.89
C ALA A 16 5.47 -7.71 2.95
N SER A 17 5.96 -7.40 4.13
CA SER A 17 7.33 -6.90 4.38
C SER A 17 8.33 -8.01 4.71
N SER A 18 7.89 -9.23 5.00
CA SER A 18 8.78 -10.36 5.28
C SER A 18 9.26 -10.98 3.98
N THR A 19 10.57 -11.02 3.78
CA THR A 19 11.21 -11.86 2.76
C THR A 19 11.05 -13.31 3.19
N PRO A 20 10.52 -14.21 2.35
CA PRO A 20 10.55 -15.64 2.68
C PRO A 20 12.00 -16.12 2.66
N SER A 21 12.51 -16.43 3.85
CA SER A 21 13.74 -17.18 4.01
C SER A 21 13.42 -18.65 3.78
N ASN A 22 13.51 -19.13 2.53
CA ASN A 22 13.64 -20.55 2.27
C ASN A 22 14.41 -20.79 0.97
N GLY A 23 15.45 -21.62 1.09
CA GLY A 23 16.42 -21.93 0.08
C GLY A 23 15.82 -22.58 -1.17
N GLY A 24 15.97 -21.87 -2.24
CA GLY A 24 15.76 -22.27 -3.62
C GLY A 24 16.14 -21.07 -4.46
N ALA A 25 16.80 -21.30 -5.60
CA ALA A 25 17.32 -20.26 -6.50
C ALA A 25 16.20 -19.43 -7.16
N GLN A 26 15.40 -18.75 -6.34
CA GLN A 26 14.46 -17.73 -6.78
C GLN A 26 15.11 -16.36 -6.59
N ARG A 27 14.98 -15.52 -7.61
CA ARG A 27 15.43 -14.12 -7.58
C ARG A 27 14.93 -13.47 -6.29
N PRO A 28 15.80 -12.76 -5.53
CA PRO A 28 15.40 -12.13 -4.28
C PRO A 28 14.23 -11.19 -4.56
N ILE A 29 13.10 -11.47 -3.93
CA ILE A 29 11.90 -10.65 -4.06
C ILE A 29 12.22 -9.30 -3.41
N ALA A 30 12.27 -8.24 -4.21
CA ALA A 30 12.57 -6.89 -3.72
C ALA A 30 11.67 -6.51 -2.55
N ASN A 31 12.25 -5.85 -1.55
CA ASN A 31 11.52 -5.24 -0.45
C ASN A 31 10.35 -4.41 -0.99
N LEU A 32 9.21 -4.40 -0.28
CA LEU A 32 8.00 -3.66 -0.68
C LEU A 32 8.29 -2.20 -1.04
N ASN A 33 9.11 -1.52 -0.26
CA ASN A 33 9.49 -0.13 -0.50
C ASN A 33 10.24 0.03 -1.83
N THR A 34 11.24 -0.81 -2.06
CA THR A 34 12.01 -0.84 -3.33
C THR A 34 11.10 -1.13 -4.52
N PHE A 35 10.17 -2.07 -4.37
CA PHE A 35 9.18 -2.39 -5.40
C PHE A 35 8.29 -1.19 -5.72
N LEU A 36 7.75 -0.51 -4.70
CA LEU A 36 6.91 0.66 -4.87
C LEU A 36 7.65 1.79 -5.58
N HIS A 37 8.87 2.12 -5.13
CA HIS A 37 9.70 3.14 -5.76
C HIS A 37 9.96 2.81 -7.23
N HIS A 38 10.29 1.56 -7.54
CA HIS A 38 10.52 1.12 -8.90
C HIS A 38 9.28 1.27 -9.78
N ILE A 39 8.12 0.78 -9.33
CA ILE A 39 6.86 0.87 -10.08
C ILE A 39 6.48 2.34 -10.31
N LEU A 40 6.50 3.16 -9.27
CA LEU A 40 6.09 4.57 -9.38
C LEU A 40 7.03 5.37 -10.28
N LYS A 41 8.35 5.11 -10.23
CA LYS A 41 9.33 5.76 -11.10
C LYS A 41 9.09 5.47 -12.60
N HIS A 42 8.66 4.25 -12.94
CA HIS A 42 8.55 3.81 -14.33
C HIS A 42 7.13 3.83 -14.90
N SER A 43 6.11 4.13 -14.07
CA SER A 43 4.70 4.08 -14.49
C SER A 43 4.09 5.43 -14.82
N ARG A 44 4.83 6.54 -14.72
CA ARG A 44 4.29 7.91 -14.86
C ARG A 44 3.01 8.14 -14.03
N THR A 45 2.93 7.48 -12.87
CA THR A 45 1.79 7.58 -11.97
C THR A 45 1.66 9.01 -11.44
N THR A 46 0.48 9.61 -11.62
CA THR A 46 0.17 10.91 -11.01
C THR A 46 -0.20 10.74 -9.54
N HIS A 47 -0.16 11.84 -8.79
CA HIS A 47 -0.58 11.86 -7.39
C HIS A 47 -2.03 11.34 -7.20
N SER A 48 -2.96 11.82 -8.04
CA SER A 48 -4.36 11.41 -8.02
C SER A 48 -4.56 9.92 -8.33
N THR A 49 -3.78 9.39 -9.30
CA THR A 49 -3.81 7.96 -9.63
C THR A 49 -3.36 7.11 -8.45
N LEU A 50 -2.29 7.51 -7.77
CA LEU A 50 -1.81 6.79 -6.58
C LEU A 50 -2.81 6.87 -5.42
N GLN A 51 -3.39 8.05 -5.18
CA GLN A 51 -4.43 8.21 -4.17
C GLN A 51 -5.63 7.31 -4.43
N LEU A 52 -6.10 7.24 -5.68
CA LEU A 52 -7.21 6.36 -6.05
C LEU A 52 -6.84 4.88 -5.91
N ALA A 53 -5.61 4.50 -6.27
CA ALA A 53 -5.13 3.13 -6.07
C ALA A 53 -5.13 2.73 -4.58
N ILE A 54 -4.66 3.61 -3.69
CA ILE A 54 -4.72 3.39 -2.24
C ILE A 54 -6.17 3.29 -1.77
N PHE A 55 -7.08 4.13 -2.28
CA PHE A 55 -8.50 4.05 -1.99
C PHE A 55 -9.08 2.69 -2.36
N TYR A 56 -8.74 2.14 -3.53
CA TYR A 56 -9.19 0.81 -3.95
C TYR A 56 -8.69 -0.29 -3.01
N LEU A 57 -7.43 -0.22 -2.54
CA LEU A 57 -6.91 -1.18 -1.57
C LEU A 57 -7.71 -1.19 -0.26
N PHE A 58 -8.07 -0.02 0.24
CA PHE A 58 -8.92 0.06 1.44
C PHE A 58 -10.35 -0.43 1.19
N ARG A 59 -10.91 -0.14 0.02
CA ARG A 59 -12.25 -0.61 -0.36
C ARG A 59 -12.34 -2.14 -0.40
N ILE A 60 -11.31 -2.81 -0.91
CA ILE A 60 -11.29 -4.28 -0.98
C ILE A 60 -10.87 -4.96 0.33
N ARG A 61 -10.36 -4.20 1.31
CA ARG A 61 -9.80 -4.75 2.56
C ARG A 61 -10.68 -5.81 3.23
N PRO A 62 -12.00 -5.62 3.42
CA PRO A 62 -12.84 -6.64 4.06
C PRO A 62 -12.79 -7.98 3.32
N ARG A 63 -12.93 -7.95 2.00
CA ARG A 63 -12.89 -9.15 1.15
C ARG A 63 -11.52 -9.82 1.12
N VAL A 64 -10.45 -9.03 1.14
CA VAL A 64 -9.08 -9.57 1.24
C VAL A 64 -8.92 -10.34 2.54
N LEU A 65 -9.41 -9.83 3.66
CA LEU A 65 -9.32 -10.51 4.96
C LEU A 65 -10.08 -11.84 4.98
N GLU A 66 -11.18 -11.94 4.25
CA GLU A 66 -11.97 -13.16 4.12
C GLU A 66 -11.33 -14.19 3.16
N GLN A 67 -10.78 -13.74 2.03
CA GLN A 67 -10.40 -14.61 0.91
C GLN A 67 -8.90 -14.83 0.74
N ARG A 68 -8.04 -14.16 1.52
CA ARG A 68 -6.57 -14.21 1.34
C ARG A 68 -5.96 -15.60 1.51
N HIS A 69 -6.63 -16.50 2.22
CA HIS A 69 -6.14 -17.86 2.46
C HIS A 69 -6.40 -18.79 1.25
N ASP A 70 -7.41 -18.46 0.43
CA ASP A 70 -7.86 -19.32 -0.66
C ASP A 70 -7.30 -18.89 -2.02
N ASN A 71 -6.71 -17.68 -2.12
CA ASN A 71 -6.25 -17.14 -3.39
C ASN A 71 -4.85 -16.51 -3.28
N VAL A 72 -3.88 -17.12 -3.96
CA VAL A 72 -2.46 -16.70 -3.97
C VAL A 72 -2.26 -15.26 -4.48
N TYR A 73 -3.16 -14.78 -5.35
CA TYR A 73 -3.11 -13.39 -5.85
C TYR A 73 -3.57 -12.41 -4.79
N ILE A 74 -4.67 -12.73 -4.11
CA ILE A 74 -5.22 -11.91 -3.02
C ILE A 74 -4.26 -11.88 -1.82
N ALA A 75 -3.56 -12.98 -1.55
CA ALA A 75 -2.58 -13.08 -0.47
C ALA A 75 -1.34 -12.18 -0.67
N CYS A 76 -1.07 -11.73 -1.90
CA CYS A 76 0.14 -10.97 -2.21
C CYS A 76 -0.14 -9.45 -2.31
N GLY A 77 0.22 -8.69 -1.26
CA GLY A 77 0.01 -7.24 -1.22
C GLY A 77 0.67 -6.47 -2.37
N ARG A 78 1.84 -6.92 -2.87
CA ARG A 78 2.52 -6.30 -4.02
C ARG A 78 1.73 -6.47 -5.32
N ARG A 79 1.19 -7.68 -5.57
CA ARG A 79 0.33 -7.94 -6.74
C ARG A 79 -0.96 -7.13 -6.65
N MET A 80 -1.56 -7.07 -5.49
CA MET A 80 -2.81 -6.31 -5.28
C MET A 80 -2.58 -4.81 -5.41
N PHE A 81 -1.47 -4.28 -4.91
CA PHE A 81 -1.11 -2.88 -5.14
C PHE A 81 -0.92 -2.57 -6.63
N LEU A 82 -0.16 -3.41 -7.34
CA LEU A 82 0.03 -3.25 -8.79
C LEU A 82 -1.30 -3.27 -9.54
N ALA A 83 -2.18 -4.22 -9.22
CA ALA A 83 -3.50 -4.33 -9.83
C ALA A 83 -4.38 -3.10 -9.52
N ALA A 84 -4.38 -2.60 -8.28
CA ALA A 84 -5.08 -1.37 -7.91
C ALA A 84 -4.56 -0.16 -8.69
N LEU A 85 -3.23 -0.06 -8.84
CA LEU A 85 -2.59 1.00 -9.60
C LEU A 85 -2.96 0.95 -11.09
N ILE A 86 -2.97 -0.24 -11.69
CA ILE A 86 -3.39 -0.46 -13.08
C ILE A 86 -4.85 -0.03 -13.27
N CYS A 87 -5.75 -0.47 -12.40
CA CYS A 87 -7.16 -0.10 -12.45
C CYS A 87 -7.35 1.41 -12.30
N ALA A 88 -6.68 2.05 -11.35
CA ALA A 88 -6.74 3.50 -11.15
C ALA A 88 -6.18 4.26 -12.35
N HIS A 89 -5.06 3.79 -12.91
CA HIS A 89 -4.43 4.41 -14.08
C HIS A 89 -5.35 4.32 -15.31
N LYS A 90 -5.94 3.16 -15.58
CA LYS A 90 -6.88 2.97 -16.70
C LYS A 90 -8.18 3.76 -16.51
N PHE A 91 -8.60 3.97 -15.27
CA PHE A 91 -9.81 4.73 -14.96
C PHE A 91 -9.62 6.25 -15.11
N LEU A 92 -8.45 6.79 -14.74
CA LEU A 92 -8.19 8.24 -14.70
C LEU A 92 -7.46 8.77 -15.93
N GLN A 93 -6.74 7.92 -16.68
CA GLN A 93 -5.85 8.38 -17.74
C GLN A 93 -6.41 8.00 -19.12
N ASP A 94 -6.58 8.99 -20.00
CA ASP A 94 -6.97 8.75 -21.41
C ASP A 94 -5.91 7.94 -22.17
N LYS A 95 -4.62 8.22 -21.88
CA LYS A 95 -3.49 7.49 -22.45
C LYS A 95 -2.91 6.55 -21.39
N THR A 96 -3.45 5.35 -21.32
CA THR A 96 -3.00 4.34 -20.36
C THR A 96 -2.03 3.33 -20.99
N TYR A 97 -1.25 2.66 -20.14
CA TYR A 97 -0.37 1.58 -20.57
C TYR A 97 -1.14 0.28 -20.79
N LYS A 98 -0.72 -0.47 -21.82
CA LYS A 98 -1.15 -1.87 -22.01
C LYS A 98 -0.52 -2.76 -20.91
N ASN A 99 -1.16 -3.89 -20.62
CA ASN A 99 -0.64 -4.82 -19.60
C ASN A 99 0.72 -5.41 -19.96
N SER A 100 1.10 -5.46 -21.24
CA SER A 100 2.46 -5.80 -21.67
C SER A 100 3.52 -4.80 -21.20
N ALA A 101 3.18 -3.51 -21.06
CA ALA A 101 4.09 -2.53 -20.50
C ALA A 101 4.19 -2.67 -18.97
N TRP A 102 3.08 -2.91 -18.29
CA TRP A 102 3.07 -3.21 -16.86
C TRP A 102 3.85 -4.47 -16.51
N SER A 103 3.77 -5.50 -17.37
CA SER A 103 4.59 -6.72 -17.27
C SER A 103 6.09 -6.42 -17.27
N LYS A 104 6.55 -5.57 -18.19
CA LYS A 104 7.97 -5.18 -18.29
C LYS A 104 8.45 -4.44 -17.04
N VAL A 105 7.62 -3.56 -16.48
CA VAL A 105 7.97 -2.75 -15.31
C VAL A 105 7.93 -3.60 -14.03
N SER A 106 6.96 -4.48 -13.87
CA SER A 106 6.76 -5.27 -12.65
C SER A 106 7.60 -6.55 -12.59
N GLY A 107 8.07 -7.03 -13.75
CA GLY A 107 8.73 -8.33 -13.87
C GLY A 107 7.78 -9.53 -13.82
N LEU A 108 6.46 -9.30 -13.76
CA LEU A 108 5.45 -10.35 -13.87
C LEU A 108 5.15 -10.65 -15.34
N SER A 109 4.69 -11.86 -15.64
CA SER A 109 4.19 -12.19 -16.97
C SER A 109 2.92 -11.40 -17.31
N VAL A 110 2.64 -11.22 -18.59
CA VAL A 110 1.39 -10.54 -19.04
C VAL A 110 0.15 -11.28 -18.51
N ALA A 111 0.20 -12.61 -18.47
CA ALA A 111 -0.87 -13.45 -17.94
C ALA A 111 -1.13 -13.17 -16.45
N GLU A 112 -0.07 -13.05 -15.64
CA GLU A 112 -0.18 -12.70 -14.22
C GLU A 112 -0.74 -11.30 -14.02
N VAL A 113 -0.29 -10.32 -14.80
CA VAL A 113 -0.81 -8.95 -14.75
C VAL A 113 -2.29 -8.91 -15.11
N ASN A 114 -2.69 -9.59 -16.20
CA ASN A 114 -4.11 -9.69 -16.61
C ASN A 114 -4.97 -10.36 -15.53
N HIS A 115 -4.45 -11.41 -14.90
CA HIS A 115 -5.18 -12.12 -13.86
C HIS A 115 -5.30 -11.28 -12.59
N ALA A 116 -4.23 -10.63 -12.16
CA ALA A 116 -4.25 -9.74 -11.00
C ALA A 116 -5.22 -8.56 -11.19
N GLU A 117 -5.23 -7.95 -12.37
CA GLU A 117 -6.19 -6.89 -12.71
C GLU A 117 -7.64 -7.41 -12.63
N ARG A 118 -7.94 -8.58 -13.19
CA ARG A 118 -9.28 -9.19 -13.14
C ARG A 118 -9.71 -9.48 -11.70
N VAL A 119 -8.82 -10.04 -10.88
CA VAL A 119 -9.09 -10.29 -9.46
C VAL A 119 -9.39 -8.98 -8.73
N MET A 120 -8.63 -7.91 -9.00
CA MET A 120 -8.90 -6.60 -8.42
C MET A 120 -10.28 -6.06 -8.81
N LEU A 121 -10.65 -6.14 -10.09
CA LEU A 121 -11.96 -5.70 -10.57
C LEU A 121 -13.10 -6.50 -9.92
N GLN A 122 -12.93 -7.81 -9.75
CA GLN A 122 -13.90 -8.66 -9.03
C GLN A 122 -14.03 -8.26 -7.55
N LEU A 123 -12.91 -8.01 -6.87
CA LEU A 123 -12.92 -7.55 -5.48
C LEU A 123 -13.59 -6.17 -5.33
N LEU A 124 -13.51 -5.32 -6.35
CA LEU A 124 -14.17 -4.01 -6.41
C LEU A 124 -15.64 -4.08 -6.85
N ASP A 125 -16.18 -5.27 -7.19
CA ASP A 125 -17.47 -5.45 -7.88
C ASP A 125 -17.58 -4.59 -9.15
N TRP A 126 -16.47 -4.38 -9.86
CA TRP A 126 -16.39 -3.51 -11.04
C TRP A 126 -16.76 -2.04 -10.76
N SER A 127 -16.90 -1.66 -9.47
CA SER A 127 -17.27 -0.32 -9.03
C SER A 127 -16.02 0.55 -8.88
N LEU A 128 -15.55 1.12 -9.99
CA LEU A 128 -14.37 2.00 -10.02
C LEU A 128 -14.70 3.44 -9.66
N TYR A 129 -15.93 3.86 -9.92
CA TYR A 129 -16.35 5.23 -9.63
C TYR A 129 -16.40 5.49 -8.12
N VAL A 130 -15.94 6.68 -7.74
CA VAL A 130 -15.99 7.18 -6.37
C VAL A 130 -16.75 8.51 -6.37
N LYS A 131 -17.80 8.61 -5.57
CA LYS A 131 -18.53 9.87 -5.40
C LYS A 131 -17.58 10.94 -4.84
N LYS A 132 -17.72 12.18 -5.32
CA LYS A 132 -16.85 13.30 -4.94
C LYS A 132 -16.76 13.46 -3.42
N ASP A 133 -17.89 13.47 -2.72
CA ASP A 133 -17.92 13.66 -1.25
C ASP A 133 -17.17 12.52 -0.52
N THR A 134 -17.28 11.29 -1.01
CA THR A 134 -16.57 10.14 -0.45
C THR A 134 -15.07 10.28 -0.69
N TYR A 135 -14.67 10.73 -1.88
CA TYR A 135 -13.29 10.97 -2.22
C TYR A 135 -12.69 12.11 -1.39
N ASP A 136 -13.38 13.21 -1.25
CA ASP A 136 -12.92 14.37 -0.48
C ASP A 136 -12.73 14.01 1.01
N LYS A 137 -13.66 13.28 1.60
CA LYS A 137 -13.51 12.75 2.98
C LYS A 137 -12.32 11.81 3.11
N TRP A 138 -12.11 10.95 2.12
CA TRP A 138 -10.97 10.06 2.05
C TRP A 138 -9.64 10.82 1.99
N ILE A 139 -9.54 11.85 1.15
CA ILE A 139 -8.34 12.67 1.02
C ILE A 139 -8.02 13.40 2.33
N MET A 140 -9.04 13.98 3.00
CA MET A 140 -8.85 14.62 4.31
C MET A 140 -8.32 13.63 5.35
N MET A 141 -8.87 12.43 5.39
CA MET A 141 -8.41 11.37 6.29
C MET A 141 -6.97 10.95 5.99
N LEU A 142 -6.62 10.76 4.71
CA LEU A 142 -5.27 10.41 4.27
C LEU A 142 -4.26 11.51 4.65
N GLN A 143 -4.61 12.77 4.46
CA GLN A 143 -3.76 13.92 4.81
C GLN A 143 -3.56 14.06 6.31
N SER A 144 -4.58 13.79 7.13
CA SER A 144 -4.42 13.83 8.59
C SER A 144 -3.46 12.73 9.06
N HIS A 145 -3.53 11.53 8.50
CA HIS A 145 -2.57 10.46 8.80
C HIS A 145 -1.13 10.81 8.41
N LEU A 146 -0.95 11.52 7.29
CA LEU A 146 0.37 12.01 6.86
C LEU A 146 0.96 13.03 7.84
N LYS A 147 0.14 13.88 8.43
CA LYS A 147 0.60 14.90 9.41
C LYS A 147 0.99 14.31 10.76
N TYR A 148 0.37 13.19 11.15
CA TYR A 148 0.63 12.52 12.43
C TYR A 148 1.69 11.41 12.34
N ALA A 149 2.25 11.11 11.16
CA ALA A 149 3.37 10.18 11.04
C ALA A 149 4.61 10.84 11.68
N PRO A 150 5.24 10.24 12.72
CA PRO A 150 6.41 10.82 13.33
C PRO A 150 7.54 10.92 12.31
N SER A 151 8.01 12.14 12.09
CA SER A 151 9.21 12.40 11.29
C SER A 151 10.40 11.70 11.97
N LYS A 152 10.98 10.71 11.31
CA LYS A 152 12.25 10.12 11.74
C LYS A 152 13.37 11.11 11.43
N ASN A 153 13.46 12.17 12.21
CA ASN A 153 14.67 12.98 12.24
C ASN A 153 15.69 12.27 13.11
N ASN A 154 16.68 11.66 12.49
CA ASN A 154 17.93 11.27 13.12
C ASN A 154 18.63 12.54 13.62
N THR A 155 18.48 12.83 14.88
CA THR A 155 19.42 13.69 15.59
C THR A 155 19.98 12.82 16.71
N THR A 156 21.19 12.33 16.54
CA THR A 156 22.01 11.79 17.61
C THR A 156 22.37 12.94 18.55
N PRO A 157 22.02 12.89 19.82
CA PRO A 157 22.67 13.72 20.81
C PRO A 157 23.90 12.98 21.33
N SER A 158 25.03 13.67 21.28
CA SER A 158 26.26 13.31 21.96
C SER A 158 26.02 13.15 23.45
N ILE A 159 26.67 12.13 23.99
CA ILE A 159 26.75 11.80 25.39
C ILE A 159 27.58 12.92 26.10
N ASP A 160 26.98 13.55 27.09
CA ASP A 160 27.75 13.94 28.29
C ASP A 160 26.82 13.96 29.53
N SER A 161 27.33 13.28 30.51
CA SER A 161 26.97 13.02 31.88
C SER A 161 26.15 14.09 32.62
N PHE A 162 25.20 13.68 33.48
CA PHE A 162 25.24 13.75 34.95
C PHE A 162 23.92 13.30 35.59
N HIS A 163 24.03 12.35 36.46
CA HIS A 163 23.37 11.98 37.73
C HIS A 163 21.97 12.54 38.11
N HIS A 164 21.18 11.61 38.56
CA HIS A 164 20.36 11.51 39.80
C HIS A 164 18.80 11.65 39.66
N ASP A 165 18.21 10.56 40.08
CA ASP A 165 16.98 10.33 40.87
C ASP A 165 15.56 10.54 40.34
N ASN A 166 14.88 9.39 40.43
CA ASN A 166 13.54 9.11 40.99
C ASN A 166 12.27 9.32 40.15
N ASN A 167 11.74 8.14 39.82
CA ASN A 167 10.33 7.72 40.03
C ASN A 167 9.20 8.61 39.49
N ASN A 168 8.54 8.17 38.40
CA ASN A 168 7.13 7.80 38.49
C ASN A 168 6.56 7.18 37.19
N ASN A 169 5.80 6.12 37.39
CA ASN A 169 4.94 5.45 36.44
C ASN A 169 4.01 6.42 35.70
N ASN A 170 3.91 6.29 34.38
CA ASN A 170 2.60 6.30 33.72
C ASN A 170 2.69 5.68 32.32
N ASN A 171 2.15 4.48 32.21
CA ASN A 171 1.79 3.81 30.96
C ASN A 171 0.67 4.60 30.26
N ASN A 172 0.95 5.20 29.14
CA ASN A 172 -0.07 5.59 28.18
C ASN A 172 0.19 4.88 26.85
N ASN A 173 -0.42 3.72 26.70
CA ASN A 173 -0.64 3.02 25.44
C ASN A 173 -1.55 3.89 24.54
N LEU A 174 -0.97 4.66 23.65
CA LEU A 174 -1.68 5.28 22.54
C LEU A 174 -1.81 4.26 21.39
N GLN A 175 -2.83 3.43 21.48
CA GLN A 175 -3.32 2.65 20.36
C GLN A 175 -3.96 3.60 19.32
N THR A 176 -3.38 3.68 18.13
CA THR A 176 -4.01 4.34 16.99
C THR A 176 -5.24 3.55 16.55
N PRO A 177 -6.41 4.20 16.40
CA PRO A 177 -7.63 3.51 15.96
C PRO A 177 -7.53 3.05 14.51
N PRO A 178 -8.14 1.92 14.15
CA PRO A 178 -8.16 1.42 12.76
C PRO A 178 -8.97 2.35 11.85
N LEU A 179 -8.46 2.59 10.66
CA LEU A 179 -9.10 3.35 9.59
C LEU A 179 -10.42 2.69 9.17
N LYS A 180 -11.55 3.30 9.50
CA LYS A 180 -12.88 2.93 9.00
C LYS A 180 -13.24 3.82 7.82
N ILE A 181 -13.57 3.22 6.68
CA ILE A 181 -14.09 3.94 5.51
C ILE A 181 -15.60 4.08 5.67
N PRO A 182 -16.18 5.27 5.45
CA PRO A 182 -17.64 5.41 5.39
C PRO A 182 -18.21 4.70 4.16
N ALA A 183 -19.35 4.10 4.34
CA ALA A 183 -20.12 3.44 3.29
C ALA A 183 -20.58 4.41 2.19
#